data_d328acdb725aa3bc064d59af7517552e
#
_entry.id   d328acdb725aa3bc064d59af7517552e
#
_cell.length_a   1.000
_cell.length_b   1.000
_cell.length_c   1.000
_cell.angle_alpha   90.00
_cell.angle_beta   90.00
_cell.angle_gamma   90.00
#
_symmetry.space_group_name_H-M   'P 1'
#
loop_
_entity.id
_entity.type
_entity.pdbx_description
1 polymer ?
#
loop_
_entity_poly.entity_id
_entity_poly.type
_entity_poly.pdbx_seq_one_letter_code
_entity_poly.pdbx_strand_id
1 'polypeptide(L)'
;MTVDNRGQDSVPPDDGLAPAGDDATSPGKPPGDGARRSGRRAFFGIAAAAAGAAGLGGAVTLPPYLTSSPTSPPSAAPARARFDGKVVLITGATSGIGEAAAKVFAAEGAKVGFCGRRADFGRRVEQEIRQAGGTARYIRADVRDPQQLQRFVDETVSVFGRLDVAFNNAGITKTAPVHEMTLDQWADVQDTNARGVFLAIKYEVPHMLKAGNGVIICTASESRRPGGVAYTASKQAIKGIVDAASMDYGPQGIRINAIAPGTTDTALVRPPGLPDAVWDAFKRAWGPLNVSGLHRMATPQEIARAVVSLATDEFSFMAGSTVLVQGGPLGGGVMNMPPGFPSAR
;
A
#
# COMPACT_ATOMS: atom_id res chain seq x y z
N MET A 1 -31.98 -48.09 -10.72
CA MET A 1 -31.25 -48.27 -11.99
C MET A 1 -29.78 -48.06 -11.70
N THR A 2 -29.10 -49.16 -11.57
CA THR A 2 -27.66 -49.31 -11.34
C THR A 2 -26.93 -49.21 -12.67
N VAL A 3 -25.87 -48.41 -12.76
CA VAL A 3 -24.86 -48.62 -13.81
C VAL A 3 -23.48 -48.54 -13.15
N ASP A 4 -22.88 -49.70 -13.08
CA ASP A 4 -21.47 -50.00 -12.81
C ASP A 4 -20.67 -49.67 -14.07
N ASN A 5 -19.52 -49.05 -13.97
CA ASN A 5 -18.49 -49.15 -14.99
C ASN A 5 -17.08 -48.99 -14.40
N ARG A 6 -16.40 -50.12 -14.28
CA ARG A 6 -14.96 -50.29 -14.07
C ARG A 6 -14.23 -50.02 -15.40
N GLY A 7 -13.20 -49.27 -15.37
CA GLY A 7 -12.22 -49.13 -16.44
C GLY A 7 -10.85 -48.85 -15.84
N GLN A 8 -10.06 -49.91 -15.64
CA GLN A 8 -8.61 -49.88 -15.44
C GLN A 8 -7.95 -49.57 -16.78
N ASP A 9 -7.05 -48.64 -16.85
CA ASP A 9 -6.02 -48.61 -17.88
C ASP A 9 -4.64 -48.35 -17.26
N SER A 10 -3.78 -49.23 -17.66
CA SER A 10 -2.42 -49.53 -17.26
C SER A 10 -1.40 -48.51 -17.77
N VAL A 11 -0.43 -48.22 -16.91
CA VAL A 11 0.81 -47.50 -17.20
C VAL A 11 1.82 -48.43 -17.87
N PRO A 12 2.48 -48.08 -18.98
CA PRO A 12 3.63 -48.85 -19.51
C PRO A 12 4.95 -48.38 -18.84
N PRO A 13 5.97 -49.27 -18.85
CA PRO A 13 7.20 -49.08 -18.08
C PRO A 13 8.27 -48.26 -18.82
N ASP A 14 9.09 -47.67 -17.99
CA ASP A 14 10.33 -46.92 -18.17
C ASP A 14 11.38 -47.78 -18.91
N ASP A 15 11.91 -47.25 -20.03
CA ASP A 15 13.11 -47.79 -20.70
C ASP A 15 14.29 -46.89 -20.46
N GLY A 16 15.28 -47.44 -19.77
CA GLY A 16 16.50 -46.80 -19.35
C GLY A 16 17.46 -46.39 -20.50
N LEU A 17 18.21 -45.39 -20.21
CA LEU A 17 19.48 -45.07 -20.89
C LEU A 17 20.58 -44.86 -19.85
N ALA A 18 21.60 -45.68 -19.92
CA ALA A 18 22.77 -45.75 -19.09
C ALA A 18 23.82 -44.65 -19.43
N PRO A 19 24.82 -44.45 -18.56
CA PRO A 19 25.67 -43.27 -18.56
C PRO A 19 26.93 -43.41 -19.42
N ALA A 20 27.46 -42.26 -19.86
CA ALA A 20 28.82 -42.13 -20.39
C ALA A 20 29.45 -40.90 -19.76
N GLY A 21 30.46 -41.05 -19.03
CA GLY A 21 31.87 -41.08 -19.32
C GLY A 21 32.53 -39.87 -18.64
N ASP A 22 33.31 -40.16 -17.57
CA ASP A 22 34.26 -39.24 -16.91
C ASP A 22 35.21 -38.58 -17.93
N ASP A 23 35.45 -37.26 -17.77
CA ASP A 23 36.79 -36.76 -17.99
C ASP A 23 37.14 -35.64 -17.01
N ALA A 24 38.22 -35.87 -16.30
CA ALA A 24 38.73 -35.04 -15.23
C ALA A 24 39.74 -34.01 -15.77
N THR A 25 39.53 -32.74 -15.45
CA THR A 25 40.62 -31.77 -15.44
C THR A 25 40.49 -30.80 -14.29
N SER A 26 41.57 -30.67 -13.57
CA SER A 26 41.83 -30.03 -12.26
C SER A 26 41.56 -28.53 -12.15
N PRO A 27 41.60 -27.98 -10.94
CA PRO A 27 40.86 -26.79 -10.53
C PRO A 27 41.60 -25.47 -10.77
N GLY A 28 40.88 -24.53 -11.38
CA GLY A 28 41.28 -23.12 -11.48
C GLY A 28 40.84 -22.35 -10.24
N LYS A 29 41.80 -21.65 -9.68
CA LYS A 29 41.75 -20.73 -8.52
C LYS A 29 40.59 -19.73 -8.60
N PRO A 30 39.88 -19.43 -7.51
CA PRO A 30 38.78 -18.46 -7.55
C PRO A 30 39.31 -17.03 -7.65
N PRO A 31 38.65 -16.15 -8.45
CA PRO A 31 38.90 -14.72 -8.43
C PRO A 31 38.22 -14.07 -7.22
N GLY A 32 38.92 -13.09 -6.67
CA GLY A 32 38.69 -12.46 -5.40
C GLY A 32 37.37 -11.73 -5.22
N ASP A 33 37.01 -11.62 -3.97
CA ASP A 33 36.00 -10.80 -3.34
C ASP A 33 36.05 -9.35 -3.84
N GLY A 34 35.02 -8.93 -4.65
CA GLY A 34 35.03 -7.58 -5.17
C GLY A 34 33.72 -7.12 -5.81
N ALA A 35 32.53 -7.54 -5.36
CA ALA A 35 31.28 -6.98 -5.90
C ALA A 35 30.04 -7.17 -5.02
N ARG A 36 30.09 -6.76 -3.76
CA ARG A 36 28.88 -6.69 -2.91
C ARG A 36 28.67 -5.31 -2.29
N ARG A 37 28.77 -4.24 -3.08
CA ARG A 37 28.49 -2.86 -2.62
C ARG A 37 27.76 -1.96 -3.63
N SER A 38 27.00 -2.48 -4.60
CA SER A 38 26.38 -1.61 -5.62
C SER A 38 24.95 -1.13 -5.30
N GLY A 39 24.22 -1.80 -4.43
CA GLY A 39 22.82 -1.41 -4.14
C GLY A 39 22.64 -0.16 -3.27
N ARG A 40 23.65 0.28 -2.54
CA ARG A 40 23.56 1.47 -1.68
C ARG A 40 24.11 2.75 -2.31
N ARG A 41 24.90 2.66 -3.37
CA ARG A 41 25.52 3.84 -4.00
C ARG A 41 24.62 4.57 -4.98
N ALA A 42 23.62 3.92 -5.57
CA ALA A 42 22.69 4.56 -6.50
C ALA A 42 21.79 5.63 -5.84
N PHE A 43 21.49 5.50 -4.54
CA PHE A 43 20.66 6.46 -3.81
C PHE A 43 21.44 7.70 -3.31
N PHE A 44 22.74 7.59 -3.06
CA PHE A 44 23.54 8.74 -2.59
C PHE A 44 23.92 9.74 -3.69
N GLY A 45 23.83 9.38 -4.97
CA GLY A 45 24.06 10.29 -6.08
C GLY A 45 23.01 11.39 -6.25
N ILE A 46 21.81 11.21 -5.66
CA ILE A 46 20.68 12.15 -5.78
C ILE A 46 20.91 13.46 -5.02
N ALA A 47 21.59 13.42 -3.86
CA ALA A 47 21.84 14.61 -3.06
C ALA A 47 22.91 15.54 -3.64
N ALA A 48 23.87 15.01 -4.42
CA ALA A 48 24.96 15.82 -4.99
C ALA A 48 24.54 16.54 -6.28
N ALA A 49 23.61 15.98 -7.06
CA ALA A 49 23.15 16.59 -8.33
C ALA A 49 22.24 17.79 -8.11
N ALA A 50 21.46 17.82 -7.02
CA ALA A 50 20.59 18.96 -6.70
C ALA A 50 21.37 20.21 -6.26
N ALA A 51 22.56 20.06 -5.70
CA ALA A 51 23.42 21.17 -5.32
C ALA A 51 24.24 21.77 -6.49
N GLY A 52 24.46 20.99 -7.55
CA GLY A 52 25.21 21.43 -8.74
C GLY A 52 24.40 22.20 -9.79
N ALA A 53 23.09 22.03 -9.80
CA ALA A 53 22.23 22.68 -10.80
C ALA A 53 21.96 24.17 -10.55
N ALA A 54 22.35 24.69 -9.39
CA ALA A 54 22.21 26.12 -9.07
C ALA A 54 23.28 27.03 -9.72
N GLY A 55 24.24 26.45 -10.42
CA GLY A 55 25.43 27.16 -10.93
C GLY A 55 25.50 27.35 -12.45
N LEU A 56 24.59 26.83 -13.24
CA LEU A 56 24.58 26.99 -14.69
C LEU A 56 23.42 27.93 -15.09
N GLY A 57 23.72 29.21 -15.26
CA GLY A 57 22.82 30.28 -15.68
C GLY A 57 22.32 30.12 -17.13
N GLY A 58 21.58 29.12 -17.43
CA GLY A 58 20.77 28.98 -18.62
C GLY A 58 19.29 29.08 -18.24
N ALA A 59 18.59 30.12 -18.65
CA ALA A 59 17.15 30.23 -18.48
C ALA A 59 16.45 29.13 -19.27
N VAL A 60 16.15 28.00 -18.61
CA VAL A 60 15.24 27.01 -19.14
C VAL A 60 13.86 27.58 -19.04
N THR A 61 13.32 28.09 -20.16
CA THR A 61 11.91 28.46 -20.26
C THR A 61 11.05 27.18 -20.17
N LEU A 62 10.54 26.93 -18.95
CA LEU A 62 9.59 25.84 -18.74
C LEU A 62 8.27 26.18 -19.47
N PRO A 63 7.63 25.19 -20.11
CA PRO A 63 6.31 25.36 -20.70
C PRO A 63 5.33 25.96 -19.69
N PRO A 64 4.35 26.81 -20.09
CA PRO A 64 3.45 27.51 -19.18
C PRO A 64 2.66 26.59 -18.22
N TYR A 65 2.37 25.36 -18.63
CA TYR A 65 1.71 24.37 -17.77
C TYR A 65 2.60 23.81 -16.63
N LEU A 66 3.93 24.00 -16.70
CA LEU A 66 4.86 23.67 -15.64
C LEU A 66 5.11 24.84 -14.67
N THR A 67 4.66 26.04 -15.01
CA THR A 67 4.80 27.25 -14.19
C THR A 67 3.55 27.58 -13.39
N SER A 68 2.43 26.83 -13.60
CA SER A 68 1.23 26.98 -12.79
C SER A 68 1.52 26.57 -11.34
N SER A 69 1.19 27.45 -10.40
CA SER A 69 1.33 27.15 -8.97
C SER A 69 0.47 25.93 -8.64
N PRO A 70 1.01 24.92 -7.91
CA PRO A 70 0.20 23.79 -7.49
C PRO A 70 -0.93 24.27 -6.58
N THR A 71 -2.12 23.68 -6.75
CA THR A 71 -3.27 23.98 -5.88
C THR A 71 -2.92 23.61 -4.44
N SER A 72 -3.18 24.52 -3.50
CA SER A 72 -3.00 24.22 -2.08
C SER A 72 -4.02 23.16 -1.63
N PRO A 73 -3.62 22.23 -0.75
CA PRO A 73 -4.61 21.34 -0.14
C PRO A 73 -5.62 22.15 0.67
N PRO A 74 -6.91 21.78 0.68
CA PRO A 74 -7.93 22.49 1.43
C PRO A 74 -7.61 22.44 2.93
N SER A 75 -7.95 23.53 3.64
CA SER A 75 -7.91 23.56 5.11
C SER A 75 -8.72 22.41 5.72
N ALA A 76 -8.37 22.02 6.93
CA ALA A 76 -9.12 21.00 7.64
C ALA A 76 -10.58 21.45 7.82
N ALA A 77 -11.54 20.69 7.28
CA ALA A 77 -12.94 20.89 7.63
C ALA A 77 -13.15 20.56 9.12
N PRO A 78 -14.06 21.23 9.81
CA PRO A 78 -14.40 20.86 11.19
C PRO A 78 -14.88 19.40 11.25
N ALA A 79 -14.55 18.71 12.32
CA ALA A 79 -15.01 17.35 12.59
C ALA A 79 -16.54 17.33 12.67
N ARG A 80 -17.17 16.33 12.00
CA ARG A 80 -18.64 16.25 11.90
C ARG A 80 -19.26 15.19 12.80
N ALA A 81 -18.44 14.47 13.59
CA ALA A 81 -18.88 13.36 14.45
C ALA A 81 -19.70 12.26 13.72
N ARG A 82 -19.40 12.04 12.43
CA ARG A 82 -20.12 11.06 11.56
C ARG A 82 -19.96 9.62 12.06
N PHE A 83 -18.95 9.35 12.88
CA PHE A 83 -18.61 8.03 13.40
C PHE A 83 -18.78 7.94 14.91
N ASP A 84 -19.60 8.81 15.53
CA ASP A 84 -19.87 8.72 16.96
C ASP A 84 -20.41 7.33 17.33
N GLY A 85 -19.79 6.71 18.33
CA GLY A 85 -20.11 5.34 18.78
C GLY A 85 -19.68 4.21 17.81
N LYS A 86 -19.15 4.50 16.63
CA LYS A 86 -18.66 3.49 15.69
C LYS A 86 -17.25 3.02 16.03
N VAL A 87 -16.96 1.78 15.72
CA VAL A 87 -15.63 1.16 15.87
C VAL A 87 -14.97 0.97 14.53
N VAL A 88 -13.77 1.53 14.39
CA VAL A 88 -12.96 1.49 13.17
C VAL A 88 -11.67 0.73 13.43
N LEU A 89 -11.36 -0.21 12.56
CA LEU A 89 -10.12 -0.98 12.56
C LEU A 89 -9.22 -0.54 11.41
N ILE A 90 -7.91 -0.32 11.65
CA ILE A 90 -6.99 0.14 10.61
C ILE A 90 -5.68 -0.66 10.64
N THR A 91 -5.32 -1.31 9.53
CA THR A 91 -4.01 -1.94 9.38
C THR A 91 -2.97 -0.96 8.85
N GLY A 92 -1.70 -1.08 9.31
CA GLY A 92 -0.62 -0.23 8.82
C GLY A 92 -0.72 1.25 9.21
N ALA A 93 -1.27 1.55 10.39
CA ALA A 93 -1.55 2.92 10.81
C ALA A 93 -0.46 3.56 11.70
N THR A 94 0.78 3.06 11.65
CA THR A 94 1.91 3.67 12.37
C THR A 94 2.60 4.80 11.60
N SER A 95 2.15 5.12 10.38
CA SER A 95 2.63 6.25 9.56
C SER A 95 1.74 6.48 8.34
N GLY A 96 1.94 7.61 7.64
CA GLY A 96 1.38 7.90 6.33
C GLY A 96 -0.14 7.92 6.30
N ILE A 97 -0.75 7.32 5.26
CA ILE A 97 -2.21 7.33 5.05
C ILE A 97 -2.93 6.68 6.22
N GLY A 98 -2.43 5.54 6.73
CA GLY A 98 -3.07 4.84 7.85
C GLY A 98 -3.07 5.65 9.15
N GLU A 99 -1.96 6.30 9.49
CA GLU A 99 -1.88 7.24 10.63
C GLU A 99 -2.84 8.41 10.46
N ALA A 100 -2.87 9.02 9.27
CA ALA A 100 -3.79 10.12 8.98
C ALA A 100 -5.25 9.66 9.08
N ALA A 101 -5.59 8.48 8.58
CA ALA A 101 -6.93 7.90 8.68
C ALA A 101 -7.32 7.65 10.15
N ALA A 102 -6.43 7.10 10.98
CA ALA A 102 -6.69 6.89 12.39
C ALA A 102 -7.04 8.20 13.11
N LYS A 103 -6.29 9.26 12.83
CA LYS A 103 -6.54 10.60 13.39
C LYS A 103 -7.86 11.21 12.90
N VAL A 104 -8.17 11.10 11.58
CA VAL A 104 -9.41 11.65 11.03
C VAL A 104 -10.63 10.90 11.55
N PHE A 105 -10.62 9.54 11.56
CA PHE A 105 -11.73 8.77 12.13
C PHE A 105 -11.96 9.09 13.63
N ALA A 106 -10.88 9.19 14.41
CA ALA A 106 -11.00 9.54 15.83
C ALA A 106 -11.56 10.95 16.03
N ALA A 107 -11.14 11.92 15.21
CA ALA A 107 -11.70 13.29 15.24
C ALA A 107 -13.18 13.33 14.81
N GLU A 108 -13.66 12.35 14.06
CA GLU A 108 -15.08 12.19 13.68
C GLU A 108 -15.88 11.36 14.69
N GLY A 109 -15.31 11.08 15.88
CA GLY A 109 -16.00 10.40 16.99
C GLY A 109 -15.80 8.88 17.04
N ALA A 110 -15.06 8.28 16.10
CA ALA A 110 -14.82 6.84 16.11
C ALA A 110 -13.93 6.38 17.28
N LYS A 111 -14.18 5.15 17.75
CA LYS A 111 -13.23 4.38 18.55
C LYS A 111 -12.32 3.60 17.59
N VAL A 112 -11.01 3.88 17.60
CA VAL A 112 -10.09 3.38 16.59
C VAL A 112 -9.17 2.31 17.17
N GLY A 113 -9.31 1.05 16.72
CA GLY A 113 -8.30 0.01 16.87
C GLY A 113 -7.34 0.03 15.68
N PHE A 114 -6.03 0.06 15.90
CA PHE A 114 -5.11 0.09 14.79
C PHE A 114 -3.81 -0.68 15.07
N CYS A 115 -3.21 -1.20 13.99
CA CYS A 115 -1.99 -1.98 14.11
C CYS A 115 -0.86 -1.54 13.19
N GLY A 116 0.29 -2.10 13.48
CA GLY A 116 1.51 -2.06 12.69
C GLY A 116 2.68 -2.65 13.47
N ARG A 117 3.80 -2.88 12.78
CA ARG A 117 4.97 -3.58 13.36
C ARG A 117 5.82 -2.71 14.29
N ARG A 118 5.81 -1.39 14.06
CA ARG A 118 6.70 -0.43 14.75
C ARG A 118 6.02 0.10 16.02
N ALA A 119 6.37 -0.51 17.16
CA ALA A 119 5.71 -0.25 18.42
C ALA A 119 5.79 1.22 18.88
N ASP A 120 6.97 1.86 18.75
CA ASP A 120 7.16 3.24 19.19
C ASP A 120 6.29 4.22 18.38
N PHE A 121 6.23 4.03 17.05
CA PHE A 121 5.36 4.82 16.20
C PHE A 121 3.87 4.59 16.51
N GLY A 122 3.47 3.35 16.79
CA GLY A 122 2.09 3.04 17.16
C GLY A 122 1.69 3.71 18.47
N ARG A 123 2.53 3.61 19.52
CA ARG A 123 2.29 4.29 20.80
C ARG A 123 2.23 5.80 20.67
N ARG A 124 3.10 6.39 19.84
CA ARG A 124 3.06 7.83 19.53
C ARG A 124 1.71 8.23 18.92
N VAL A 125 1.25 7.53 17.88
CA VAL A 125 -0.04 7.82 17.21
C VAL A 125 -1.21 7.67 18.19
N GLU A 126 -1.23 6.62 18.99
CA GLU A 126 -2.26 6.42 20.05
C GLU A 126 -2.28 7.60 21.02
N GLN A 127 -1.11 8.02 21.50
CA GLN A 127 -0.99 9.15 22.43
C GLN A 127 -1.47 10.47 21.80
N GLU A 128 -1.08 10.76 20.56
CA GLU A 128 -1.51 11.96 19.84
C GLU A 128 -3.02 12.01 19.64
N ILE A 129 -3.65 10.88 19.29
CA ILE A 129 -5.12 10.80 19.19
C ILE A 129 -5.80 11.06 20.54
N ARG A 130 -5.30 10.44 21.61
CA ARG A 130 -5.86 10.62 22.96
C ARG A 130 -5.68 12.05 23.48
N GLN A 131 -4.54 12.67 23.23
CA GLN A 131 -4.29 14.08 23.59
C GLN A 131 -5.21 15.03 22.84
N ALA A 132 -5.63 14.68 21.63
CA ALA A 132 -6.63 15.42 20.86
C ALA A 132 -8.09 15.13 21.29
N GLY A 133 -8.31 14.35 22.35
CA GLY A 133 -9.65 14.00 22.88
C GLY A 133 -10.30 12.80 22.20
N GLY A 134 -9.62 12.13 21.26
CA GLY A 134 -10.13 10.94 20.56
C GLY A 134 -9.89 9.64 21.34
N THR A 135 -10.53 8.57 20.89
CA THR A 135 -10.39 7.23 21.46
C THR A 135 -9.61 6.33 20.49
N ALA A 136 -8.45 5.84 20.92
CA ALA A 136 -7.65 4.92 20.12
C ALA A 136 -6.96 3.84 20.96
N ARG A 137 -6.70 2.70 20.34
CA ARG A 137 -5.95 1.57 20.87
C ARG A 137 -4.97 1.06 19.82
N TYR A 138 -3.67 1.17 20.10
CA TYR A 138 -2.63 0.54 19.32
C TYR A 138 -2.42 -0.92 19.76
N ILE A 139 -2.45 -1.83 18.80
CA ILE A 139 -2.15 -3.26 19.01
C ILE A 139 -1.05 -3.65 18.01
N ARG A 140 0.08 -4.16 18.54
CA ARG A 140 1.17 -4.57 17.66
C ARG A 140 0.80 -5.82 16.88
N ALA A 141 0.83 -5.73 15.53
CA ALA A 141 0.63 -6.88 14.67
C ALA A 141 1.40 -6.74 13.36
N ASP A 142 1.86 -7.87 12.83
CA ASP A 142 2.34 -8.02 11.45
C ASP A 142 1.22 -8.67 10.63
N VAL A 143 0.74 -8.00 9.59
CA VAL A 143 -0.37 -8.50 8.75
C VAL A 143 -0.03 -9.77 7.97
N ARG A 144 1.27 -10.15 7.90
CA ARG A 144 1.72 -11.40 7.29
C ARG A 144 1.50 -12.61 8.20
N ASP A 145 1.39 -12.40 9.51
CA ASP A 145 1.16 -13.41 10.52
C ASP A 145 -0.34 -13.55 10.79
N PRO A 146 -0.97 -14.69 10.39
CA PRO A 146 -2.41 -14.87 10.56
C PRO A 146 -2.86 -14.79 12.02
N GLN A 147 -2.07 -15.29 12.96
CA GLN A 147 -2.43 -15.31 14.38
C GLN A 147 -2.34 -13.92 15.01
N GLN A 148 -1.32 -13.12 14.63
CA GLN A 148 -1.22 -11.75 15.10
C GLN A 148 -2.35 -10.88 14.55
N LEU A 149 -2.70 -11.07 13.27
CA LEU A 149 -3.77 -10.31 12.64
C LEU A 149 -5.13 -10.69 13.22
N GLN A 150 -5.40 -11.99 13.42
CA GLN A 150 -6.62 -12.43 14.10
C GLN A 150 -6.74 -11.85 15.50
N ARG A 151 -5.69 -11.97 16.32
CA ARG A 151 -5.67 -11.36 17.68
C ARG A 151 -5.92 -9.86 17.65
N PHE A 152 -5.37 -9.14 16.67
CA PHE A 152 -5.60 -7.69 16.52
C PHE A 152 -7.09 -7.38 16.28
N VAL A 153 -7.76 -8.12 15.41
CA VAL A 153 -9.19 -7.96 15.13
C VAL A 153 -10.01 -8.29 16.38
N ASP A 154 -9.77 -9.47 16.98
CA ASP A 154 -10.49 -9.93 18.16
C ASP A 154 -10.31 -9.01 19.37
N GLU A 155 -9.08 -8.52 19.63
CA GLU A 155 -8.81 -7.56 20.73
C GLU A 155 -9.52 -6.23 20.48
N THR A 156 -9.52 -5.74 19.22
CA THR A 156 -10.25 -4.51 18.87
C THR A 156 -11.73 -4.64 19.21
N VAL A 157 -12.35 -5.76 18.79
CA VAL A 157 -13.77 -6.01 19.07
C VAL A 157 -14.02 -6.23 20.56
N SER A 158 -13.14 -6.93 21.27
CA SER A 158 -13.24 -7.15 22.70
C SER A 158 -13.20 -5.82 23.50
N VAL A 159 -12.32 -4.90 23.10
CA VAL A 159 -12.15 -3.60 23.77
C VAL A 159 -13.32 -2.64 23.49
N PHE A 160 -13.83 -2.63 22.26
CA PHE A 160 -14.82 -1.63 21.84
C PHE A 160 -16.22 -2.17 21.60
N GLY A 161 -16.42 -3.49 21.63
CA GLY A 161 -17.72 -4.17 21.64
C GLY A 161 -18.27 -4.53 20.24
N ARG A 162 -17.75 -3.97 19.15
CA ARG A 162 -18.23 -4.17 17.78
C ARG A 162 -17.15 -3.87 16.74
N LEU A 163 -17.44 -4.12 15.46
CA LEU A 163 -16.65 -3.66 14.31
C LEU A 163 -17.59 -3.11 13.24
N ASP A 164 -17.47 -1.82 12.93
CA ASP A 164 -18.32 -1.15 11.92
C ASP A 164 -17.56 -0.90 10.63
N VAL A 165 -16.29 -0.50 10.72
CA VAL A 165 -15.47 -0.13 9.57
C VAL A 165 -14.09 -0.77 9.69
N ALA A 166 -13.59 -1.32 8.60
CA ALA A 166 -12.20 -1.76 8.48
C ALA A 166 -11.50 -1.03 7.32
N PHE A 167 -10.30 -0.50 7.60
CA PHE A 167 -9.44 0.09 6.58
C PHE A 167 -8.16 -0.74 6.45
N ASN A 168 -8.10 -1.59 5.43
CA ASN A 168 -6.98 -2.46 5.11
C ASN A 168 -5.94 -1.72 4.28
N ASN A 169 -5.04 -1.00 4.99
CA ASN A 169 -4.08 -0.06 4.39
C ASN A 169 -2.63 -0.56 4.43
N ALA A 170 -2.29 -1.53 5.26
CA ALA A 170 -0.91 -2.02 5.36
C ALA A 170 -0.33 -2.38 3.98
N GLY A 171 0.88 -1.90 3.70
CA GLY A 171 1.54 -2.18 2.43
C GLY A 171 3.00 -1.76 2.42
N ILE A 172 3.76 -2.44 1.56
CA ILE A 172 5.18 -2.18 1.29
C ILE A 172 5.45 -2.19 -0.21
N THR A 173 6.61 -1.69 -0.59
CA THR A 173 7.13 -1.82 -1.96
C THR A 173 8.57 -2.32 -1.94
N LYS A 174 8.93 -3.13 -2.91
CA LYS A 174 10.30 -3.50 -3.29
C LYS A 174 10.44 -3.20 -4.78
N THR A 175 11.62 -2.78 -5.18
CA THR A 175 11.86 -2.38 -6.58
C THR A 175 13.09 -3.12 -7.10
N ALA A 176 12.89 -3.88 -8.17
CA ALA A 176 13.94 -4.53 -8.96
C ALA A 176 13.37 -4.90 -10.34
N PRO A 177 14.18 -4.96 -11.41
CA PRO A 177 13.79 -5.62 -12.66
C PRO A 177 13.31 -7.05 -12.40
N VAL A 178 12.41 -7.56 -13.25
CA VAL A 178 11.76 -8.88 -13.01
C VAL A 178 12.79 -9.98 -12.79
N HIS A 179 13.84 -10.05 -13.62
CA HIS A 179 14.86 -11.09 -13.55
C HIS A 179 15.84 -10.95 -12.38
N GLU A 180 15.89 -9.79 -11.73
CA GLU A 180 16.73 -9.51 -10.56
C GLU A 180 15.95 -9.57 -9.23
N MET A 181 14.61 -9.61 -9.29
CA MET A 181 13.78 -9.66 -8.09
C MET A 181 13.91 -11.02 -7.43
N THR A 182 14.37 -11.04 -6.17
CA THR A 182 14.47 -12.30 -5.44
C THR A 182 13.08 -12.82 -5.03
N LEU A 183 12.98 -14.15 -4.85
CA LEU A 183 11.73 -14.77 -4.38
C LEU A 183 11.31 -14.21 -3.00
N ASP A 184 12.25 -13.92 -2.11
CA ASP A 184 11.97 -13.31 -0.80
C ASP A 184 11.41 -11.89 -0.94
N GLN A 185 11.94 -11.09 -1.86
CA GLN A 185 11.40 -9.75 -2.13
C GLN A 185 9.99 -9.81 -2.69
N TRP A 186 9.73 -10.74 -3.60
CA TRP A 186 8.41 -11.01 -4.14
C TRP A 186 7.44 -11.45 -3.04
N ALA A 187 7.81 -12.48 -2.27
CA ALA A 187 6.99 -13.03 -1.20
C ALA A 187 6.66 -11.99 -0.12
N ASP A 188 7.67 -11.20 0.34
CA ASP A 188 7.46 -10.13 1.34
C ASP A 188 6.39 -9.12 0.88
N VAL A 189 6.37 -8.76 -0.42
CA VAL A 189 5.38 -7.84 -0.97
C VAL A 189 4.01 -8.50 -1.12
N GLN A 190 3.94 -9.74 -1.66
CA GLN A 190 2.67 -10.45 -1.81
C GLN A 190 2.02 -10.76 -0.46
N ASP A 191 2.80 -11.24 0.49
CA ASP A 191 2.33 -11.58 1.84
C ASP A 191 1.84 -10.36 2.61
N THR A 192 2.54 -9.22 2.46
CA THR A 192 2.11 -7.98 3.13
C THR A 192 0.88 -7.37 2.46
N ASN A 193 0.92 -7.19 1.13
CA ASN A 193 -0.07 -6.36 0.44
C ASN A 193 -1.34 -7.14 0.05
N ALA A 194 -1.19 -8.34 -0.55
CA ALA A 194 -2.33 -9.11 -1.05
C ALA A 194 -2.84 -10.10 -0.01
N ARG A 195 -1.97 -11.00 0.49
CA ARG A 195 -2.35 -11.98 1.49
C ARG A 195 -2.77 -11.32 2.80
N GLY A 196 -2.10 -10.23 3.21
CA GLY A 196 -2.49 -9.46 4.40
C GLY A 196 -3.90 -8.88 4.31
N VAL A 197 -4.32 -8.37 3.14
CA VAL A 197 -5.70 -7.91 2.91
C VAL A 197 -6.69 -9.07 2.96
N PHE A 198 -6.38 -10.19 2.31
CA PHE A 198 -7.22 -11.39 2.38
C PHE A 198 -7.42 -11.86 3.83
N LEU A 199 -6.35 -11.96 4.61
CA LEU A 199 -6.41 -12.37 6.02
C LEU A 199 -7.21 -11.37 6.87
N ALA A 200 -7.05 -10.08 6.62
CA ALA A 200 -7.81 -9.04 7.32
C ALA A 200 -9.32 -9.22 7.09
N ILE A 201 -9.76 -9.28 5.83
CA ILE A 201 -11.16 -9.51 5.48
C ILE A 201 -11.69 -10.82 6.11
N LYS A 202 -10.88 -11.89 6.05
CA LYS A 202 -11.24 -13.20 6.64
C LYS A 202 -11.57 -13.11 8.14
N TYR A 203 -10.84 -12.28 8.90
CA TYR A 203 -11.05 -12.15 10.34
C TYR A 203 -12.04 -11.03 10.70
N GLU A 204 -12.21 -10.02 9.87
CA GLU A 204 -13.14 -8.90 10.07
C GLU A 204 -14.60 -9.29 9.80
N VAL A 205 -14.83 -10.00 8.71
CA VAL A 205 -16.18 -10.37 8.23
C VAL A 205 -17.02 -11.10 9.28
N PRO A 206 -16.53 -12.12 10.04
CA PRO A 206 -17.35 -12.78 11.04
C PRO A 206 -17.93 -11.84 12.10
N HIS A 207 -17.18 -10.80 12.50
CA HIS A 207 -17.66 -9.78 13.45
C HIS A 207 -18.70 -8.87 12.83
N MET A 208 -18.53 -8.48 11.55
CA MET A 208 -19.49 -7.66 10.82
C MET A 208 -20.79 -8.42 10.50
N LEU A 209 -20.71 -9.71 10.14
CA LEU A 209 -21.88 -10.57 9.97
C LEU A 209 -22.71 -10.67 11.25
N LYS A 210 -22.04 -10.83 12.40
CA LYS A 210 -22.71 -10.83 13.71
C LYS A 210 -23.37 -9.48 14.02
N ALA A 211 -22.83 -8.38 13.54
CA ALA A 211 -23.40 -7.04 13.70
C ALA A 211 -24.50 -6.72 12.65
N GLY A 212 -24.63 -7.53 11.60
CA GLY A 212 -25.60 -7.35 10.50
C GLY A 212 -25.24 -6.26 9.49
N ASN A 213 -24.09 -5.60 9.62
CA ASN A 213 -23.58 -4.59 8.70
C ASN A 213 -22.06 -4.41 8.83
N GLY A 214 -21.46 -3.77 7.84
CA GLY A 214 -20.05 -3.40 7.88
C GLY A 214 -19.57 -2.68 6.63
N VAL A 215 -18.46 -1.97 6.74
CA VAL A 215 -17.77 -1.36 5.60
C VAL A 215 -16.29 -1.72 5.63
N ILE A 216 -15.80 -2.30 4.56
CA ILE A 216 -14.37 -2.61 4.38
C ILE A 216 -13.81 -1.80 3.23
N ILE A 217 -12.72 -1.09 3.46
CA ILE A 217 -12.00 -0.34 2.43
C ILE A 217 -10.57 -0.85 2.36
N CYS A 218 -10.11 -1.20 1.15
CA CYS A 218 -8.78 -1.74 0.90
C CYS A 218 -7.93 -0.76 0.09
N THR A 219 -6.66 -0.59 0.44
CA THR A 219 -5.75 0.27 -0.34
C THR A 219 -5.17 -0.48 -1.53
N ALA A 220 -5.75 -0.30 -2.70
CA ALA A 220 -5.23 -0.71 -4.00
C ALA A 220 -4.22 0.32 -4.56
N SER A 221 -3.92 0.28 -5.83
CA SER A 221 -3.11 1.27 -6.57
C SER A 221 -3.24 1.06 -8.06
N GLU A 222 -3.13 2.14 -8.84
CA GLU A 222 -2.95 2.10 -10.29
C GLU A 222 -1.48 2.28 -10.72
N SER A 223 -0.56 2.29 -9.77
CA SER A 223 0.87 2.47 -10.07
C SER A 223 1.40 1.33 -10.96
N ARG A 224 1.93 1.72 -12.11
CA ARG A 224 2.63 0.84 -13.06
C ARG A 224 3.96 1.51 -13.35
N ARG A 225 5.05 0.94 -12.85
CA ARG A 225 6.39 1.54 -13.00
C ARG A 225 7.44 0.46 -13.27
N PRO A 226 8.53 0.78 -13.96
CA PRO A 226 9.69 -0.10 -14.07
C PRO A 226 10.15 -0.59 -12.69
N GLY A 227 10.52 -1.85 -12.59
CA GLY A 227 10.92 -2.48 -11.33
C GLY A 227 9.82 -2.70 -10.31
N GLY A 228 8.57 -2.34 -10.60
CA GLY A 228 7.44 -2.43 -9.67
C GLY A 228 6.64 -3.72 -9.75
N VAL A 229 7.15 -4.79 -10.35
CA VAL A 229 6.37 -6.01 -10.66
C VAL A 229 5.65 -6.59 -9.44
N ALA A 230 6.34 -6.79 -8.32
CA ALA A 230 5.73 -7.35 -7.12
C ALA A 230 4.65 -6.43 -6.54
N TYR A 231 4.91 -5.12 -6.47
CA TYR A 231 3.96 -4.14 -5.98
C TYR A 231 2.72 -4.06 -6.88
N THR A 232 2.91 -3.91 -8.18
CA THR A 232 1.82 -3.83 -9.15
C THR A 232 0.94 -5.08 -9.09
N ALA A 233 1.54 -6.28 -9.12
CA ALA A 233 0.81 -7.53 -9.00
C ALA A 233 0.00 -7.60 -7.71
N SER A 234 0.60 -7.27 -6.56
CA SER A 234 -0.09 -7.28 -5.28
C SER A 234 -1.28 -6.31 -5.21
N LYS A 235 -1.15 -5.12 -5.82
CA LYS A 235 -2.22 -4.12 -5.82
C LYS A 235 -3.34 -4.45 -6.82
N GLN A 236 -3.05 -5.15 -7.91
CA GLN A 236 -4.09 -5.69 -8.79
C GLN A 236 -4.82 -6.88 -8.14
N ALA A 237 -4.11 -7.75 -7.39
CA ALA A 237 -4.73 -8.83 -6.63
C ALA A 237 -5.77 -8.31 -5.61
N ILE A 238 -5.53 -7.16 -4.97
CA ILE A 238 -6.50 -6.54 -4.05
C ILE A 238 -7.82 -6.23 -4.76
N LYS A 239 -7.80 -5.76 -6.00
CA LYS A 239 -9.04 -5.50 -6.75
C LYS A 239 -9.85 -6.77 -6.94
N GLY A 240 -9.23 -7.87 -7.37
CA GLY A 240 -9.91 -9.14 -7.50
C GLY A 240 -10.46 -9.69 -6.17
N ILE A 241 -9.73 -9.47 -5.05
CA ILE A 241 -10.21 -9.82 -3.71
C ILE A 241 -11.47 -8.99 -3.35
N VAL A 242 -11.44 -7.68 -3.63
CA VAL A 242 -12.56 -6.77 -3.36
C VAL A 242 -13.78 -7.13 -4.19
N ASP A 243 -13.59 -7.41 -5.49
CA ASP A 243 -14.67 -7.80 -6.40
C ASP A 243 -15.37 -9.06 -5.90
N ALA A 244 -14.61 -10.13 -5.63
CA ALA A 244 -15.18 -11.40 -5.16
C ALA A 244 -15.84 -11.26 -3.78
N ALA A 245 -15.14 -10.68 -2.80
CA ALA A 245 -15.66 -10.54 -1.44
C ALA A 245 -16.89 -9.61 -1.37
N SER A 246 -17.00 -8.61 -2.25
CA SER A 246 -18.21 -7.77 -2.31
C SER A 246 -19.45 -8.53 -2.78
N MET A 247 -19.28 -9.50 -3.67
CA MET A 247 -20.36 -10.39 -4.10
C MET A 247 -20.74 -11.39 -3.01
N ASP A 248 -19.76 -11.91 -2.28
CA ASP A 248 -20.00 -12.86 -1.19
C ASP A 248 -20.79 -12.22 -0.04
N TYR A 249 -20.46 -10.97 0.34
CA TYR A 249 -20.97 -10.37 1.58
C TYR A 249 -21.90 -9.16 1.40
N GLY A 250 -22.04 -8.64 0.18
CA GLY A 250 -23.01 -7.58 -0.13
C GLY A 250 -24.45 -7.90 0.25
N PRO A 251 -24.96 -9.12 -0.06
CA PRO A 251 -26.29 -9.55 0.36
C PRO A 251 -26.52 -9.56 1.88
N GLN A 252 -25.43 -9.62 2.68
CA GLN A 252 -25.48 -9.58 4.15
C GLN A 252 -25.24 -8.17 4.73
N GLY A 253 -25.28 -7.14 3.90
CA GLY A 253 -25.14 -5.75 4.33
C GLY A 253 -23.71 -5.29 4.57
N ILE A 254 -22.69 -6.01 4.08
CA ILE A 254 -21.28 -5.62 4.19
C ILE A 254 -20.79 -5.06 2.85
N ARG A 255 -20.46 -3.77 2.82
CA ARG A 255 -19.90 -3.12 1.62
C ARG A 255 -18.37 -3.25 1.63
N ILE A 256 -17.80 -3.77 0.56
CA ILE A 256 -16.35 -3.93 0.41
C ILE A 256 -15.91 -3.18 -0.83
N ASN A 257 -15.00 -2.21 -0.68
CA ASN A 257 -14.50 -1.37 -1.75
C ASN A 257 -12.99 -1.18 -1.66
N ALA A 258 -12.38 -0.69 -2.72
CA ALA A 258 -10.98 -0.27 -2.72
C ALA A 258 -10.85 1.23 -2.98
N ILE A 259 -9.78 1.81 -2.43
CA ILE A 259 -9.28 3.12 -2.82
C ILE A 259 -7.92 2.95 -3.51
N ALA A 260 -7.69 3.67 -4.60
CA ALA A 260 -6.42 3.70 -5.31
C ALA A 260 -5.83 5.13 -5.26
N PRO A 261 -5.02 5.43 -4.24
CA PRO A 261 -4.38 6.72 -4.11
C PRO A 261 -3.38 6.98 -5.24
N GLY A 262 -3.29 8.23 -5.67
CA GLY A 262 -2.17 8.75 -6.43
C GLY A 262 -0.91 8.89 -5.57
N THR A 263 0.14 9.48 -6.14
CA THR A 263 1.38 9.70 -5.39
C THR A 263 1.10 10.58 -4.18
N THR A 264 1.32 10.01 -3.00
CA THR A 264 1.03 10.64 -1.71
C THR A 264 2.32 10.86 -0.93
N ASP A 265 2.50 12.02 -0.34
CA ASP A 265 3.68 12.39 0.46
C ASP A 265 3.76 11.56 1.75
N THR A 266 4.46 10.44 1.67
CA THR A 266 4.59 9.47 2.76
C THR A 266 6.00 8.88 2.80
N ALA A 267 6.36 8.25 3.91
CA ALA A 267 7.61 7.50 4.05
C ALA A 267 7.73 6.31 3.06
N LEU A 268 6.65 5.87 2.43
CA LEU A 268 6.70 4.84 1.37
C LEU A 268 7.33 5.38 0.09
N VAL A 269 7.18 6.68 -0.18
CA VAL A 269 7.62 7.35 -1.40
C VAL A 269 8.92 8.12 -1.16
N ARG A 270 9.06 8.75 0.01
CA ARG A 270 10.24 9.53 0.38
C ARG A 270 11.43 8.60 0.69
N PRO A 271 12.59 8.78 0.02
CA PRO A 271 13.81 8.06 0.36
C PRO A 271 14.24 8.31 1.81
N PRO A 272 14.68 7.28 2.55
CA PRO A 272 15.20 7.45 3.90
C PRO A 272 16.40 8.40 3.95
N GLY A 273 16.44 9.28 4.96
CA GLY A 273 17.56 10.20 5.19
C GLY A 273 17.62 11.41 4.24
N LEU A 274 16.63 11.59 3.36
CA LEU A 274 16.58 12.76 2.48
C LEU A 274 16.22 14.01 3.29
N PRO A 275 17.02 15.11 3.25
CA PRO A 275 16.70 16.37 3.93
C PRO A 275 15.34 16.94 3.47
N ASP A 276 14.61 17.60 4.37
CA ASP A 276 13.28 18.15 4.09
C ASP A 276 13.29 19.13 2.92
N ALA A 277 14.25 20.04 2.86
CA ALA A 277 14.36 21.03 1.78
C ALA A 277 14.53 20.37 0.39
N VAL A 278 15.30 19.25 0.32
CA VAL A 278 15.48 18.49 -0.93
C VAL A 278 14.20 17.74 -1.28
N TRP A 279 13.52 17.18 -0.29
CA TRP A 279 12.24 16.51 -0.49
C TRP A 279 11.17 17.48 -0.98
N ASP A 280 11.10 18.69 -0.39
CA ASP A 280 10.15 19.72 -0.82
C ASP A 280 10.43 20.21 -2.24
N ALA A 281 11.70 20.38 -2.62
CA ALA A 281 12.08 20.70 -3.99
C ALA A 281 11.65 19.58 -4.96
N PHE A 282 11.89 18.33 -4.59
CA PHE A 282 11.45 17.16 -5.37
C PHE A 282 9.93 17.13 -5.56
N LYS A 283 9.14 17.34 -4.50
CA LYS A 283 7.67 17.36 -4.60
C LYS A 283 7.16 18.44 -5.53
N ARG A 284 7.74 19.64 -5.45
CA ARG A 284 7.39 20.77 -6.35
C ARG A 284 7.66 20.45 -7.81
N ALA A 285 8.76 19.77 -8.10
CA ALA A 285 9.11 19.39 -9.47
C ALA A 285 8.33 18.14 -9.96
N TRP A 286 8.03 17.22 -9.07
CA TRP A 286 7.31 15.97 -9.38
C TRP A 286 5.86 16.20 -9.81
N GLY A 287 5.16 17.07 -9.08
CA GLY A 287 3.73 17.28 -9.27
C GLY A 287 3.34 17.61 -10.72
N PRO A 288 3.88 18.70 -11.32
CA PRO A 288 3.56 19.08 -12.69
C PRO A 288 3.89 18.02 -13.74
N LEU A 289 4.88 17.16 -13.47
CA LEU A 289 5.31 16.12 -14.42
C LEU A 289 4.44 14.85 -14.36
N ASN A 290 3.80 14.57 -13.20
CA ASN A 290 3.19 13.26 -12.95
C ASN A 290 1.74 13.33 -12.48
N VAL A 291 1.23 14.51 -12.12
CA VAL A 291 -0.15 14.71 -11.66
C VAL A 291 -0.83 15.75 -12.54
N SER A 292 -1.44 15.29 -13.61
CA SER A 292 -1.92 16.13 -14.73
C SER A 292 -3.04 17.12 -14.36
N GLY A 293 -3.78 16.89 -13.26
CA GLY A 293 -4.84 17.80 -12.81
C GLY A 293 -4.38 18.78 -11.74
N LEU A 294 -4.01 18.28 -10.55
CA LEU A 294 -3.69 19.14 -9.40
C LEU A 294 -2.21 19.55 -9.32
N HIS A 295 -1.35 19.00 -10.15
CA HIS A 295 0.08 19.31 -10.27
C HIS A 295 0.88 19.18 -8.94
N ARG A 296 0.44 18.36 -8.01
CA ARG A 296 1.12 18.10 -6.73
C ARG A 296 0.87 16.67 -6.23
N MET A 297 1.69 16.21 -5.33
CA MET A 297 1.39 15.01 -4.56
C MET A 297 0.20 15.26 -3.62
N ALA A 298 -0.55 14.20 -3.33
CA ALA A 298 -1.57 14.24 -2.28
C ALA A 298 -0.90 14.29 -0.91
N THR A 299 -1.57 14.91 0.06
CA THR A 299 -1.25 14.73 1.47
C THR A 299 -1.89 13.45 2.00
N PRO A 300 -1.32 12.80 3.03
CA PRO A 300 -1.96 11.65 3.68
C PRO A 300 -3.37 11.96 4.18
N GLN A 301 -3.62 13.19 4.63
CA GLN A 301 -4.91 13.67 5.13
C GLN A 301 -5.98 13.74 4.04
N GLU A 302 -5.63 14.11 2.80
CA GLU A 302 -6.58 14.11 1.68
C GLU A 302 -7.06 12.70 1.36
N ILE A 303 -6.14 11.73 1.33
CA ILE A 303 -6.51 10.33 1.12
C ILE A 303 -7.33 9.79 2.31
N ALA A 304 -6.94 10.12 3.55
CA ALA A 304 -7.66 9.72 4.75
C ALA A 304 -9.11 10.23 4.74
N ARG A 305 -9.35 11.48 4.34
CA ARG A 305 -10.71 12.03 4.22
C ARG A 305 -11.54 11.32 3.17
N ALA A 306 -10.94 10.93 2.04
CA ALA A 306 -11.64 10.13 1.04
C ALA A 306 -12.05 8.76 1.61
N VAL A 307 -11.17 8.09 2.36
CA VAL A 307 -11.48 6.83 3.06
C VAL A 307 -12.63 7.03 4.06
N VAL A 308 -12.56 8.07 4.89
CA VAL A 308 -13.61 8.39 5.87
C VAL A 308 -14.95 8.65 5.19
N SER A 309 -14.98 9.39 4.07
CA SER A 309 -16.21 9.62 3.31
C SER A 309 -16.77 8.32 2.70
N LEU A 310 -15.92 7.47 2.09
CA LEU A 310 -16.34 6.17 1.54
C LEU A 310 -16.92 5.22 2.60
N ALA A 311 -16.54 5.40 3.86
CA ALA A 311 -17.05 4.61 4.98
C ALA A 311 -18.44 5.06 5.47
N THR A 312 -18.95 6.20 5.01
CA THR A 312 -20.28 6.69 5.39
C THR A 312 -21.40 6.05 4.56
N ASP A 313 -22.65 6.21 5.00
CA ASP A 313 -23.83 5.75 4.29
C ASP A 313 -24.16 6.60 3.04
N GLU A 314 -23.47 7.74 2.84
CA GLU A 314 -23.55 8.52 1.60
C GLU A 314 -23.15 7.70 0.36
N PHE A 315 -22.34 6.64 0.56
CA PHE A 315 -21.95 5.69 -0.47
C PHE A 315 -22.61 4.31 -0.31
N SER A 316 -23.84 4.27 0.23
CA SER A 316 -24.57 3.02 0.53
C SER A 316 -24.77 2.10 -0.68
N PHE A 317 -24.81 2.63 -1.90
CA PHE A 317 -24.95 1.86 -3.14
C PHE A 317 -23.58 1.51 -3.79
N MET A 318 -22.48 1.66 -3.08
CA MET A 318 -21.15 1.35 -3.59
C MET A 318 -20.61 0.06 -2.96
N ALA A 319 -20.43 -0.97 -3.79
CA ALA A 319 -19.80 -2.24 -3.45
C ALA A 319 -18.97 -2.75 -4.65
N GLY A 320 -17.85 -3.41 -4.41
CA GLY A 320 -16.94 -3.95 -5.44
C GLY A 320 -16.16 -2.88 -6.23
N SER A 321 -16.23 -1.62 -5.83
CA SER A 321 -15.65 -0.53 -6.61
C SER A 321 -14.22 -0.19 -6.19
N THR A 322 -13.39 0.22 -7.16
CA THR A 322 -12.09 0.85 -6.90
C THR A 322 -12.18 2.35 -7.18
N VAL A 323 -12.11 3.17 -6.13
CA VAL A 323 -12.19 4.63 -6.22
C VAL A 323 -10.81 5.23 -6.44
N LEU A 324 -10.63 5.96 -7.53
CA LEU A 324 -9.38 6.63 -7.88
C LEU A 324 -9.30 8.01 -7.20
N VAL A 325 -8.28 8.22 -6.37
CA VAL A 325 -8.01 9.50 -5.69
C VAL A 325 -6.60 9.95 -6.08
N GLN A 326 -6.45 10.53 -7.28
CA GLN A 326 -5.14 10.63 -7.96
C GLN A 326 -4.73 12.06 -8.35
N GLY A 327 -5.63 13.04 -8.16
CA GLY A 327 -5.34 14.43 -8.52
C GLY A 327 -5.39 14.72 -10.03
N GLY A 328 -5.90 13.81 -10.84
CA GLY A 328 -6.07 13.93 -12.29
C GLY A 328 -6.15 12.57 -12.98
N PRO A 329 -6.49 12.53 -14.28
CA PRO A 329 -6.46 11.29 -15.04
C PRO A 329 -5.05 10.69 -15.06
N LEU A 330 -4.97 9.36 -15.10
CA LEU A 330 -3.69 8.66 -15.25
C LEU A 330 -3.05 9.04 -16.59
N GLY A 331 -1.96 9.79 -16.53
CA GLY A 331 -1.12 10.01 -17.71
C GLY A 331 -0.35 8.72 -18.02
N GLY A 332 -0.66 8.10 -19.12
CA GLY A 332 0.08 7.05 -19.87
C GLY A 332 1.08 6.11 -19.19
N GLY A 333 1.09 5.97 -17.89
CA GLY A 333 1.88 4.95 -17.18
C GLY A 333 3.40 5.18 -17.10
N VAL A 334 3.93 6.27 -17.64
CA VAL A 334 5.36 6.59 -17.54
C VAL A 334 5.57 7.62 -16.44
N MET A 335 6.38 7.23 -15.44
CA MET A 335 6.83 8.14 -14.39
C MET A 335 7.92 9.06 -14.94
N ASN A 336 7.66 10.36 -14.99
CA ASN A 336 8.62 11.35 -15.45
C ASN A 336 9.46 11.86 -14.28
N MET A 337 10.76 11.62 -14.32
CA MET A 337 11.66 12.13 -13.29
C MET A 337 11.98 13.61 -13.55
N PRO A 338 11.98 14.48 -12.49
CA PRO A 338 12.41 15.85 -12.65
C PRO A 338 13.85 15.95 -13.15
N PRO A 339 14.21 16.99 -13.92
CA PRO A 339 15.58 17.23 -14.35
C PRO A 339 16.55 17.23 -13.16
N GLY A 340 17.70 16.59 -13.31
CA GLY A 340 18.71 16.46 -12.26
C GLY A 340 18.52 15.28 -11.30
N PHE A 341 17.42 14.50 -11.45
CA PHE A 341 17.22 13.26 -10.73
C PHE A 341 17.44 12.05 -11.65
N PRO A 342 18.13 11.00 -11.18
CA PRO A 342 18.37 9.82 -12.02
C PRO A 342 17.03 9.16 -12.37
N SER A 343 16.84 8.88 -13.66
CA SER A 343 15.76 8.00 -14.10
C SER A 343 15.97 6.61 -13.49
N ALA A 344 14.93 6.02 -12.93
CA ALA A 344 14.96 4.60 -12.62
C ALA A 344 15.16 3.83 -13.94
N ARG A 345 16.40 3.35 -14.17
CA ARG A 345 16.73 2.41 -15.25
C ARG A 345 16.41 1.02 -14.80
#